data_bcda5369f6a4567d9bacab9f40f70e20
#
_entry.id   bcda5369f6a4567d9bacab9f40f70e20
#
_cell.length_a   1.000
_cell.length_b   1.000
_cell.length_c   1.000
_cell.angle_alpha   90.00
_cell.angle_beta   90.00
_cell.angle_gamma   90.00
#
_symmetry.space_group_name_H-M   'P 1'
#
loop_
_entity.id
_entity.type
_entity.pdbx_description
1 polymer ?
#
loop_
_entity_poly.entity_id
_entity_poly.type
_entity_poly.pdbx_seq_one_letter_code
_entity_poly.pdbx_strand_id
1 'polypeptide(L)'
;MTIATLKQRISREFGTPAVVIDLDRVERNISRVQALCEERGVKNRPHIKTHKSPVLARMQVAAGASGITCQKLGEAEVMAAGGIADILVSYNLIGAARSGRLAALRRRTDVSICADNPVTLAAYAEAAAVAEAPIGVVIECDTGRKRAGVETPREAIELARIVRDTDGLEFRGLLFYPTEGAWDAAQRFHDEAVAGLKSLGLEAGIISTGGTPNLPNIGKLVGTTEHRAGTYIFNDRMMVACGAATEDDCALHVYATVVS
;
A
#
# COMPACT_ATOMS: atom_id res chain seq x y z
N MET A 1 12.67 -16.86 29.46
CA MET A 1 12.87 -18.13 28.71
C MET A 1 14.11 -17.97 27.85
N THR A 2 15.06 -18.91 27.87
CA THR A 2 16.26 -18.81 27.02
C THR A 2 15.92 -19.14 25.55
N ILE A 3 16.75 -18.66 24.61
CA ILE A 3 16.59 -18.99 23.16
C ILE A 3 16.64 -20.51 22.93
N ALA A 4 17.50 -21.23 23.66
CA ALA A 4 17.60 -22.70 23.58
C ALA A 4 16.29 -23.38 24.00
N THR A 5 15.67 -22.94 25.09
CA THR A 5 14.37 -23.43 25.57
C THR A 5 13.25 -23.16 24.59
N LEU A 6 13.24 -21.97 23.95
CA LEU A 6 12.26 -21.60 22.93
C LEU A 6 12.40 -22.50 21.70
N LYS A 7 13.62 -22.71 21.19
CA LYS A 7 13.87 -23.58 20.03
C LYS A 7 13.42 -25.03 20.28
N GLN A 8 13.72 -25.58 21.45
CA GLN A 8 13.27 -26.93 21.84
C GLN A 8 11.74 -27.01 21.90
N ARG A 9 11.09 -26.01 22.46
CA ARG A 9 9.63 -25.94 22.56
C ARG A 9 9.00 -25.86 21.16
N ILE A 10 9.48 -25.00 20.26
CA ILE A 10 8.98 -24.89 18.89
C ILE A 10 9.13 -26.23 18.16
N SER A 11 10.32 -26.85 18.21
CA SER A 11 10.56 -28.12 17.54
C SER A 11 9.65 -29.22 18.06
N ARG A 12 9.37 -29.26 19.38
CA ARG A 12 8.56 -30.29 20.02
C ARG A 12 7.06 -30.11 19.77
N GLU A 13 6.56 -28.86 19.82
CA GLU A 13 5.12 -28.57 19.72
C GLU A 13 4.64 -28.43 18.29
N PHE A 14 5.47 -27.88 17.38
CA PHE A 14 5.09 -27.55 16.00
C PHE A 14 5.90 -28.30 14.93
N GLY A 15 7.00 -28.93 15.32
CA GLY A 15 7.94 -29.53 14.37
C GLY A 15 8.83 -28.51 13.66
N THR A 16 9.63 -28.99 12.69
CA THR A 16 10.48 -28.15 11.83
C THR A 16 10.33 -28.57 10.37
N PRO A 17 10.41 -27.65 9.37
CA PRO A 17 10.66 -26.22 9.55
C PRO A 17 9.44 -25.49 10.13
N ALA A 18 9.67 -24.48 11.00
CA ALA A 18 8.64 -23.64 11.57
C ALA A 18 8.92 -22.17 11.29
N VAL A 19 7.90 -21.44 10.84
CA VAL A 19 7.96 -19.98 10.70
C VAL A 19 7.56 -19.33 12.03
N VAL A 20 8.42 -18.48 12.56
CA VAL A 20 8.23 -17.79 13.83
C VAL A 20 8.34 -16.29 13.63
N ILE A 21 7.42 -15.55 14.21
CA ILE A 21 7.41 -14.08 14.19
C ILE A 21 7.70 -13.58 15.60
N ASP A 22 8.73 -12.73 15.72
CA ASP A 22 9.05 -12.00 16.94
C ASP A 22 8.17 -10.74 17.01
N LEU A 23 7.15 -10.79 17.88
CA LEU A 23 6.19 -9.69 18.00
C LEU A 23 6.80 -8.44 18.60
N ASP A 24 7.78 -8.54 19.49
CA ASP A 24 8.46 -7.37 20.07
C ASP A 24 9.21 -6.59 18.96
N ARG A 25 9.82 -7.32 18.01
CA ARG A 25 10.45 -6.70 16.83
C ARG A 25 9.42 -6.10 15.87
N VAL A 26 8.28 -6.76 15.66
CA VAL A 26 7.17 -6.24 14.86
C VAL A 26 6.68 -4.92 15.43
N GLU A 27 6.43 -4.85 16.73
CA GLU A 27 5.96 -3.63 17.41
C GLU A 27 6.97 -2.49 17.30
N ARG A 28 8.26 -2.76 17.50
CA ARG A 28 9.32 -1.76 17.29
C ARG A 28 9.37 -1.27 15.85
N ASN A 29 9.26 -2.16 14.88
CA ASN A 29 9.26 -1.80 13.46
C ASN A 29 8.05 -0.94 13.09
N ILE A 30 6.86 -1.27 13.60
CA ILE A 30 5.64 -0.49 13.40
C ILE A 30 5.82 0.92 13.99
N SER A 31 6.25 1.02 15.25
CA SER A 31 6.43 2.30 15.94
C SER A 31 7.49 3.16 15.26
N ARG A 32 8.61 2.57 14.83
CA ARG A 32 9.70 3.28 14.14
C ARG A 32 9.23 3.90 12.83
N VAL A 33 8.50 3.14 11.99
CA VAL A 33 8.06 3.66 10.70
C VAL A 33 6.92 4.66 10.85
N GLN A 34 6.03 4.45 11.82
CA GLN A 34 4.98 5.43 12.13
C GLN A 34 5.60 6.77 12.56
N ALA A 35 6.53 6.76 13.51
CA ALA A 35 7.22 7.96 13.97
C ALA A 35 7.99 8.67 12.84
N LEU A 36 8.64 7.91 11.95
CA LEU A 36 9.35 8.47 10.80
C LEU A 36 8.38 9.18 9.83
N CYS A 37 7.20 8.62 9.59
CA CYS A 37 6.19 9.25 8.76
C CYS A 37 5.66 10.54 9.42
N GLU A 38 5.39 10.51 10.72
CA GLU A 38 4.94 11.69 11.49
C GLU A 38 5.98 12.81 11.49
N GLU A 39 7.26 12.50 11.72
CA GLU A 39 8.37 13.45 11.63
C GLU A 39 8.43 14.18 10.29
N ARG A 40 8.09 13.48 9.22
CA ARG A 40 8.08 14.02 7.85
C ARG A 40 6.74 14.66 7.44
N GLY A 41 5.75 14.68 8.33
CA GLY A 41 4.42 15.20 8.03
C GLY A 41 3.67 14.39 6.96
N VAL A 42 4.00 13.11 6.79
CA VAL A 42 3.43 12.21 5.79
C VAL A 42 2.66 11.10 6.49
N LYS A 43 1.46 10.78 6.03
CA LYS A 43 0.66 9.68 6.60
C LYS A 43 1.31 8.33 6.27
N ASN A 44 1.28 7.41 7.22
CA ASN A 44 1.64 6.01 6.97
C ASN A 44 0.40 5.25 6.49
N ARG A 45 0.49 4.62 5.31
CA ARG A 45 -0.53 3.69 4.78
C ARG A 45 0.13 2.36 4.41
N PRO A 46 0.44 1.50 5.38
CA PRO A 46 1.27 0.32 5.16
C PRO A 46 0.67 -0.65 4.14
N HIS A 47 1.55 -1.29 3.36
CA HIS A 47 1.17 -2.32 2.41
C HIS A 47 1.17 -3.70 3.07
N ILE A 48 0.00 -4.33 3.17
CA ILE A 48 -0.18 -5.59 3.93
C ILE A 48 0.20 -6.87 3.15
N LYS A 49 0.59 -6.76 1.87
CA LYS A 49 0.95 -7.93 1.05
C LYS A 49 2.06 -8.78 1.66
N THR A 50 2.88 -8.21 2.53
CA THR A 50 3.98 -8.90 3.23
C THR A 50 3.46 -9.89 4.26
N HIS A 51 2.44 -9.53 5.04
CA HIS A 51 1.96 -10.35 6.16
C HIS A 51 0.54 -10.92 5.97
N LYS A 52 -0.34 -10.24 5.24
CA LYS A 52 -1.73 -10.64 4.95
C LYS A 52 -2.57 -11.00 6.18
N SER A 53 -2.21 -10.47 7.34
CA SER A 53 -2.81 -10.75 8.63
C SER A 53 -3.66 -9.57 9.11
N PRO A 54 -4.98 -9.75 9.36
CA PRO A 54 -5.79 -8.70 9.95
C PRO A 54 -5.33 -8.29 11.35
N VAL A 55 -4.69 -9.20 12.11
CA VAL A 55 -4.13 -8.88 13.43
C VAL A 55 -3.02 -7.84 13.30
N LEU A 56 -2.04 -8.09 12.42
CA LEU A 56 -0.92 -7.18 12.20
C LEU A 56 -1.38 -5.86 11.56
N ALA A 57 -2.38 -5.91 10.66
CA ALA A 57 -2.97 -4.70 10.08
C ALA A 57 -3.63 -3.81 11.16
N ARG A 58 -4.36 -4.41 12.11
CA ARG A 58 -4.92 -3.65 13.25
C ARG A 58 -3.85 -3.06 14.14
N MET A 59 -2.72 -3.76 14.37
CA MET A 59 -1.59 -3.18 15.12
C MET A 59 -1.03 -1.94 14.42
N GLN A 60 -0.90 -1.98 13.09
CA GLN A 60 -0.45 -0.83 12.30
C GLN A 60 -1.44 0.35 12.37
N VAL A 61 -2.74 0.09 12.25
CA VAL A 61 -3.79 1.11 12.38
C VAL A 61 -3.84 1.68 13.80
N ALA A 62 -3.74 0.83 14.82
CA ALA A 62 -3.69 1.27 16.22
C ALA A 62 -2.47 2.13 16.54
N ALA A 63 -1.36 1.93 15.82
CA ALA A 63 -0.15 2.76 15.93
C ALA A 63 -0.26 4.12 15.19
N GLY A 64 -1.35 4.39 14.45
CA GLY A 64 -1.58 5.67 13.79
C GLY A 64 -1.58 5.62 12.25
N ALA A 65 -1.51 4.43 11.63
CA ALA A 65 -1.64 4.33 10.18
C ALA A 65 -3.02 4.82 9.72
N SER A 66 -3.07 5.61 8.63
CA SER A 66 -4.30 6.22 8.12
C SER A 66 -5.29 5.23 7.47
N GLY A 67 -4.86 4.02 7.27
CA GLY A 67 -5.53 2.91 6.61
C GLY A 67 -4.46 1.94 6.12
N ILE A 68 -4.81 1.04 5.22
CA ILE A 68 -3.86 0.05 4.66
C ILE A 68 -3.88 0.03 3.14
N THR A 69 -2.83 -0.55 2.55
CA THR A 69 -2.78 -0.87 1.12
C THR A 69 -2.80 -2.38 0.93
N CYS A 70 -3.71 -2.85 0.07
CA CYS A 70 -3.80 -4.24 -0.39
C CYS A 70 -3.35 -4.37 -1.84
N GLN A 71 -2.75 -5.51 -2.21
CA GLN A 71 -2.37 -5.80 -3.58
C GLN A 71 -3.52 -6.41 -4.37
N LYS A 72 -4.43 -7.12 -3.71
CA LYS A 72 -5.49 -7.91 -4.34
C LYS A 72 -6.82 -7.69 -3.64
N LEU A 73 -7.90 -7.80 -4.42
CA LEU A 73 -9.26 -7.71 -3.89
C LEU A 73 -9.52 -8.71 -2.75
N GLY A 74 -9.06 -9.96 -2.89
CA GLY A 74 -9.22 -10.96 -1.83
C GLY A 74 -8.47 -10.62 -0.53
N GLU A 75 -7.34 -9.92 -0.61
CA GLU A 75 -6.68 -9.37 0.59
C GLU A 75 -7.57 -8.29 1.24
N ALA A 76 -8.11 -7.37 0.44
CA ALA A 76 -8.97 -6.30 0.92
C ALA A 76 -10.26 -6.83 1.58
N GLU A 77 -10.88 -7.88 1.03
CA GLU A 77 -12.05 -8.54 1.61
C GLU A 77 -11.76 -9.12 3.00
N VAL A 78 -10.62 -9.79 3.17
CA VAL A 78 -10.17 -10.35 4.46
C VAL A 78 -9.89 -9.25 5.46
N MET A 79 -9.24 -8.15 5.03
CA MET A 79 -8.94 -7.02 5.90
C MET A 79 -10.20 -6.28 6.34
N ALA A 80 -11.16 -6.05 5.43
CA ALA A 80 -12.45 -5.45 5.76
C ALA A 80 -13.25 -6.33 6.72
N ALA A 81 -13.27 -7.64 6.52
CA ALA A 81 -13.86 -8.60 7.47
C ALA A 81 -13.15 -8.57 8.84
N GLY A 82 -11.88 -8.24 8.87
CA GLY A 82 -11.07 -8.02 10.07
C GLY A 82 -11.25 -6.64 10.73
N GLY A 83 -12.18 -5.80 10.23
CA GLY A 83 -12.52 -4.50 10.83
C GLY A 83 -11.66 -3.31 10.35
N ILE A 84 -10.94 -3.44 9.25
CA ILE A 84 -10.20 -2.32 8.67
C ILE A 84 -11.17 -1.42 7.88
N ALA A 85 -11.21 -0.14 8.21
CA ALA A 85 -12.20 0.82 7.71
C ALA A 85 -11.76 1.60 6.45
N ASP A 86 -10.47 1.72 6.16
CA ASP A 86 -9.92 2.43 5.01
C ASP A 86 -8.89 1.57 4.28
N ILE A 87 -9.19 1.23 3.02
CA ILE A 87 -8.40 0.31 2.20
C ILE A 87 -8.12 0.90 0.82
N LEU A 88 -6.83 1.00 0.47
CA LEU A 88 -6.38 1.27 -0.88
C LEU A 88 -6.02 -0.06 -1.57
N VAL A 89 -6.66 -0.38 -2.69
CA VAL A 89 -6.29 -1.52 -3.55
C VAL A 89 -5.35 -1.00 -4.65
N SER A 90 -4.07 -1.31 -4.54
CA SER A 90 -3.03 -0.82 -5.46
C SER A 90 -2.86 -1.75 -6.68
N TYR A 91 -3.96 -2.10 -7.33
CA TYR A 91 -3.97 -2.93 -8.53
C TYR A 91 -5.25 -2.74 -9.33
N ASN A 92 -5.14 -2.78 -10.66
CA ASN A 92 -6.27 -2.72 -11.57
C ASN A 92 -7.17 -3.96 -11.45
N LEU A 93 -8.48 -3.76 -11.40
CA LEU A 93 -9.46 -4.85 -11.42
C LEU A 93 -10.22 -4.83 -12.75
N ILE A 94 -10.20 -5.96 -13.46
CA ILE A 94 -10.86 -6.13 -14.74
C ILE A 94 -11.75 -7.36 -14.68
N GLY A 95 -12.96 -7.24 -15.25
CA GLY A 95 -13.93 -8.31 -15.40
C GLY A 95 -15.08 -8.28 -14.39
N ALA A 96 -16.29 -8.62 -14.88
CA ALA A 96 -17.56 -8.49 -14.16
C ALA A 96 -17.59 -9.20 -12.78
N ALA A 97 -16.96 -10.36 -12.66
CA ALA A 97 -16.87 -11.07 -11.38
C ALA A 97 -16.14 -10.25 -10.29
N ARG A 98 -15.18 -9.43 -10.71
CA ARG A 98 -14.43 -8.55 -9.79
C ARG A 98 -15.20 -7.28 -9.45
N SER A 99 -15.98 -6.72 -10.40
CA SER A 99 -16.84 -5.56 -10.16
C SER A 99 -17.87 -5.86 -9.08
N GLY A 100 -18.55 -7.00 -9.12
CA GLY A 100 -19.50 -7.41 -8.08
C GLY A 100 -18.85 -7.58 -6.69
N ARG A 101 -17.63 -8.12 -6.63
CA ARG A 101 -16.88 -8.24 -5.37
C ARG A 101 -16.43 -6.87 -4.85
N LEU A 102 -16.00 -5.97 -5.73
CA LEU A 102 -15.63 -4.61 -5.37
C LEU A 102 -16.84 -3.86 -4.79
N ALA A 103 -18.02 -4.01 -5.40
CA ALA A 103 -19.27 -3.45 -4.88
C ALA A 103 -19.59 -3.97 -3.47
N ALA A 104 -19.47 -5.28 -3.25
CA ALA A 104 -19.68 -5.88 -1.94
C ALA A 104 -18.66 -5.39 -0.89
N LEU A 105 -17.41 -5.19 -1.28
CA LEU A 105 -16.37 -4.63 -0.43
C LEU A 105 -16.70 -3.17 -0.07
N ARG A 106 -17.10 -2.33 -1.06
CA ARG A 106 -17.40 -0.91 -0.84
C ARG A 106 -18.53 -0.68 0.15
N ARG A 107 -19.53 -1.57 0.21
CA ARG A 107 -20.61 -1.51 1.22
C ARG A 107 -20.12 -1.73 2.65
N ARG A 108 -18.92 -2.27 2.86
CA ARG A 108 -18.39 -2.68 4.17
C ARG A 108 -17.31 -1.75 4.69
N THR A 109 -16.62 -1.06 3.78
CA THR A 109 -15.45 -0.26 4.13
C THR A 109 -15.26 0.87 3.12
N ASP A 110 -14.54 1.92 3.48
CA ASP A 110 -14.11 2.90 2.51
C ASP A 110 -13.01 2.32 1.63
N VAL A 111 -13.21 2.39 0.31
CA VAL A 111 -12.31 1.80 -0.69
C VAL A 111 -11.83 2.85 -1.65
N SER A 112 -10.51 2.95 -1.77
CA SER A 112 -9.83 3.54 -2.91
C SER A 112 -9.21 2.45 -3.77
N ILE A 113 -9.18 2.64 -5.08
CA ILE A 113 -8.59 1.68 -6.01
C ILE A 113 -7.76 2.38 -7.07
N CYS A 114 -6.64 1.75 -7.47
CA CYS A 114 -5.80 2.28 -8.55
C CYS A 114 -6.43 2.05 -9.92
N ALA A 115 -6.19 3.02 -10.82
CA ALA A 115 -6.47 2.89 -12.24
C ALA A 115 -5.34 3.48 -13.08
N ASP A 116 -5.07 2.89 -14.24
CA ASP A 116 -4.14 3.39 -15.24
C ASP A 116 -4.70 3.33 -16.66
N ASN A 117 -5.99 2.97 -16.80
CA ASN A 117 -6.65 2.90 -18.11
C ASN A 117 -8.18 3.06 -18.00
N PRO A 118 -8.87 3.47 -19.09
CA PRO A 118 -10.32 3.70 -19.08
C PRO A 118 -11.15 2.43 -18.87
N VAL A 119 -10.64 1.25 -19.26
CA VAL A 119 -11.38 -0.02 -19.13
C VAL A 119 -11.63 -0.35 -17.66
N THR A 120 -10.63 -0.10 -16.81
CA THR A 120 -10.80 -0.29 -15.35
C THR A 120 -11.79 0.70 -14.75
N LEU A 121 -11.80 1.96 -15.21
CA LEU A 121 -12.74 2.98 -14.75
C LEU A 121 -14.20 2.59 -15.02
N ALA A 122 -14.49 2.05 -16.22
CA ALA A 122 -15.83 1.56 -16.56
C ALA A 122 -16.28 0.44 -15.59
N ALA A 123 -15.40 -0.51 -15.30
CA ALA A 123 -15.69 -1.58 -14.36
C ALA A 123 -15.91 -1.07 -12.90
N TYR A 124 -15.24 0.01 -12.51
CA TYR A 124 -15.42 0.62 -11.19
C TYR A 124 -16.73 1.41 -11.11
N ALA A 125 -17.15 2.07 -12.19
CA ALA A 125 -18.45 2.74 -12.28
C ALA A 125 -19.61 1.73 -12.15
N GLU A 126 -19.53 0.58 -12.83
CA GLU A 126 -20.48 -0.52 -12.63
C GLU A 126 -20.53 -1.00 -11.18
N ALA A 127 -19.36 -1.15 -10.55
CA ALA A 127 -19.29 -1.56 -9.15
C ALA A 127 -19.87 -0.51 -8.20
N ALA A 128 -19.66 0.78 -8.47
CA ALA A 128 -20.20 1.89 -7.69
C ALA A 128 -21.73 1.93 -7.78
N ALA A 129 -22.29 1.74 -8.99
CA ALA A 129 -23.73 1.67 -9.20
C ALA A 129 -24.35 0.49 -8.41
N VAL A 130 -23.74 -0.69 -8.46
CA VAL A 130 -24.18 -1.86 -7.68
C VAL A 130 -24.02 -1.65 -6.17
N ALA A 131 -22.96 -0.94 -5.74
CA ALA A 131 -22.72 -0.64 -4.33
C ALA A 131 -23.69 0.43 -3.78
N GLU A 132 -24.29 1.25 -4.65
CA GLU A 132 -25.02 2.47 -4.29
C GLU A 132 -24.16 3.44 -3.47
N ALA A 133 -22.86 3.46 -3.75
CA ALA A 133 -21.88 4.26 -3.03
C ALA A 133 -20.67 4.57 -3.94
N PRO A 134 -20.08 5.77 -3.86
CA PRO A 134 -18.97 6.15 -4.71
C PRO A 134 -17.71 5.31 -4.41
N ILE A 135 -16.95 4.99 -5.43
CA ILE A 135 -15.64 4.33 -5.33
C ILE A 135 -14.55 5.38 -5.53
N GLY A 136 -13.64 5.47 -4.56
CA GLY A 136 -12.46 6.32 -4.67
C GLY A 136 -11.47 5.80 -5.71
N VAL A 137 -10.99 6.66 -6.59
CA VAL A 137 -10.00 6.31 -7.63
C VAL A 137 -8.72 7.10 -7.42
N VAL A 138 -7.60 6.38 -7.43
CA VAL A 138 -6.25 6.94 -7.41
C VAL A 138 -5.57 6.54 -8.70
N ILE A 139 -5.09 7.51 -9.49
CA ILE A 139 -4.41 7.22 -10.75
C ILE A 139 -2.98 6.77 -10.48
N GLU A 140 -2.61 5.58 -10.95
CA GLU A 140 -1.23 5.09 -10.87
C GLU A 140 -0.37 5.71 -11.97
N CYS A 141 0.79 6.27 -11.58
CA CYS A 141 1.71 6.99 -12.45
C CYS A 141 3.06 6.27 -12.49
N ASP A 142 3.51 5.88 -13.68
CA ASP A 142 4.84 5.32 -13.89
C ASP A 142 5.85 6.41 -14.17
N THR A 143 6.81 6.56 -13.28
CA THR A 143 7.90 7.54 -13.41
C THR A 143 9.23 6.85 -13.76
N GLY A 144 9.17 5.79 -14.56
CA GLY A 144 10.34 5.12 -15.14
C GLY A 144 10.59 3.69 -14.66
N ARG A 145 9.72 3.11 -13.82
CA ARG A 145 9.82 1.67 -13.45
C ARG A 145 9.35 0.73 -14.53
N LYS A 146 8.53 1.20 -15.48
CA LYS A 146 7.94 0.41 -16.57
C LYS A 146 7.25 -0.86 -16.07
N ARG A 147 6.46 -0.69 -15.03
CA ARG A 147 5.76 -1.79 -14.36
C ARG A 147 4.24 -1.67 -14.48
N ALA A 148 3.68 -0.55 -14.08
CA ALA A 148 2.26 -0.23 -14.09
C ALA A 148 2.08 1.28 -13.94
N GLY A 149 0.97 1.80 -14.42
CA GLY A 149 0.65 3.22 -14.38
C GLY A 149 0.77 3.91 -15.72
N VAL A 150 0.18 5.09 -15.83
CA VAL A 150 0.33 5.96 -16.98
C VAL A 150 1.73 6.56 -17.04
N GLU A 151 2.27 6.71 -18.23
CA GLU A 151 3.68 7.13 -18.44
C GLU A 151 3.83 8.65 -18.60
N THR A 152 2.71 9.38 -18.76
CA THR A 152 2.74 10.83 -18.94
C THR A 152 1.77 11.57 -18.03
N PRO A 153 2.09 12.81 -17.60
CA PRO A 153 1.16 13.65 -16.85
C PRO A 153 -0.16 13.88 -17.59
N ARG A 154 -0.11 14.01 -18.93
CA ARG A 154 -1.30 14.19 -19.77
C ARG A 154 -2.28 13.00 -19.64
N GLU A 155 -1.79 11.78 -19.65
CA GLU A 155 -2.63 10.58 -19.45
C GLU A 155 -3.23 10.56 -18.05
N ALA A 156 -2.46 10.94 -17.01
CA ALA A 156 -2.98 11.02 -15.65
C ALA A 156 -4.11 12.05 -15.54
N ILE A 157 -3.95 13.23 -16.15
CA ILE A 157 -4.96 14.29 -16.18
C ILE A 157 -6.22 13.83 -16.93
N GLU A 158 -6.05 13.14 -18.07
CA GLU A 158 -7.19 12.63 -18.86
C GLU A 158 -7.98 11.57 -18.09
N LEU A 159 -7.30 10.62 -17.42
CA LEU A 159 -7.99 9.65 -16.57
C LEU A 159 -8.71 10.30 -15.40
N ALA A 160 -8.10 11.29 -14.75
CA ALA A 160 -8.76 12.04 -13.69
C ALA A 160 -10.00 12.80 -14.19
N ARG A 161 -9.96 13.35 -15.42
CA ARG A 161 -11.11 13.95 -16.08
C ARG A 161 -12.22 12.92 -16.30
N ILE A 162 -11.89 11.72 -16.79
CA ILE A 162 -12.86 10.64 -16.98
C ILE A 162 -13.48 10.26 -15.62
N VAL A 163 -12.68 10.14 -14.56
CA VAL A 163 -13.21 9.86 -13.21
C VAL A 163 -14.20 10.93 -12.76
N ARG A 164 -13.86 12.22 -12.91
CA ARG A 164 -14.74 13.34 -12.54
C ARG A 164 -16.07 13.31 -13.31
N ASP A 165 -16.01 12.97 -14.61
CA ASP A 165 -17.17 13.00 -15.51
C ASP A 165 -17.98 11.69 -15.47
N THR A 166 -17.60 10.72 -14.61
CA THR A 166 -18.26 9.41 -14.46
C THR A 166 -19.00 9.32 -13.14
N ASP A 167 -20.31 9.13 -13.19
CA ASP A 167 -21.13 8.95 -12.00
C ASP A 167 -20.67 7.77 -11.14
N GLY A 168 -20.65 7.97 -9.83
CA GLY A 168 -20.23 6.95 -8.87
C GLY A 168 -18.73 6.79 -8.70
N LEU A 169 -17.90 7.56 -9.43
CA LEU A 169 -16.45 7.61 -9.19
C LEU A 169 -16.05 8.90 -8.48
N GLU A 170 -15.07 8.82 -7.60
CA GLU A 170 -14.51 9.94 -6.87
C GLU A 170 -12.99 9.99 -7.11
N PHE A 171 -12.50 11.06 -7.74
CA PHE A 171 -11.07 11.26 -7.88
C PHE A 171 -10.46 11.60 -6.52
N ARG A 172 -9.51 10.79 -6.04
CA ARG A 172 -8.83 10.96 -4.74
C ARG A 172 -7.39 11.40 -4.86
N GLY A 173 -6.73 11.13 -5.99
CA GLY A 173 -5.35 11.57 -6.15
C GLY A 173 -4.50 10.70 -7.07
N LEU A 174 -3.19 10.77 -6.84
CA LEU A 174 -2.16 10.13 -7.65
C LEU A 174 -1.31 9.16 -6.82
N LEU A 175 -0.87 8.07 -7.44
CA LEU A 175 -0.02 7.07 -6.82
C LEU A 175 1.28 6.93 -7.61
N PHE A 176 2.40 7.03 -6.91
CA PHE A 176 3.75 6.92 -7.46
C PHE A 176 4.53 5.80 -6.77
N TYR A 177 5.39 5.16 -7.53
CA TYR A 177 6.44 4.31 -6.98
C TYR A 177 7.78 4.66 -7.64
N PRO A 178 8.39 5.80 -7.28
CA PRO A 178 9.59 6.30 -7.96
C PRO A 178 10.72 5.29 -7.96
N THR A 179 11.49 5.28 -9.05
CA THR A 179 12.75 4.54 -9.12
C THR A 179 13.79 5.24 -8.25
N GLU A 180 14.61 4.48 -7.54
CA GLU A 180 15.70 5.02 -6.76
C GLU A 180 16.63 5.85 -7.66
N GLY A 181 16.94 7.09 -7.23
CA GLY A 181 17.74 8.03 -8.00
C GLY A 181 16.98 8.85 -9.06
N ALA A 182 15.75 8.50 -9.44
CA ALA A 182 14.96 9.21 -10.44
C ALA A 182 13.93 10.20 -9.85
N TRP A 183 14.28 10.83 -8.73
CA TRP A 183 13.35 11.71 -7.99
C TRP A 183 12.97 12.97 -8.79
N ASP A 184 13.91 13.57 -9.52
CA ASP A 184 13.64 14.77 -10.33
C ASP A 184 12.64 14.49 -11.46
N ALA A 185 12.70 13.32 -12.06
CA ALA A 185 11.72 12.91 -13.07
C ALA A 185 10.33 12.71 -12.46
N ALA A 186 10.27 12.06 -11.28
CA ALA A 186 9.03 11.89 -10.56
C ALA A 186 8.43 13.23 -10.10
N GLN A 187 9.28 14.18 -9.67
CA GLN A 187 8.83 15.51 -9.27
C GLN A 187 8.28 16.29 -10.47
N ARG A 188 8.95 16.30 -11.60
CA ARG A 188 8.43 16.96 -12.82
C ARG A 188 7.09 16.38 -13.24
N PHE A 189 6.95 15.06 -13.23
CA PHE A 189 5.68 14.40 -13.54
C PHE A 189 4.58 14.86 -12.57
N HIS A 190 4.87 14.83 -11.26
CA HIS A 190 3.94 15.27 -10.21
C HIS A 190 3.49 16.72 -10.43
N ASP A 191 4.44 17.65 -10.61
CA ASP A 191 4.16 19.08 -10.71
C ASP A 191 3.30 19.41 -11.94
N GLU A 192 3.61 18.78 -13.08
CA GLU A 192 2.83 18.93 -14.31
C GLU A 192 1.44 18.33 -14.17
N ALA A 193 1.31 17.13 -13.59
CA ALA A 193 0.02 16.49 -13.36
C ALA A 193 -0.86 17.33 -12.42
N VAL A 194 -0.31 17.78 -11.28
CA VAL A 194 -1.06 18.59 -10.30
C VAL A 194 -1.48 19.93 -10.89
N ALA A 195 -0.64 20.59 -11.67
CA ALA A 195 -1.00 21.83 -12.36
C ALA A 195 -2.16 21.60 -13.34
N GLY A 196 -2.12 20.53 -14.12
CA GLY A 196 -3.18 20.17 -15.04
C GLY A 196 -4.49 19.81 -14.34
N LEU A 197 -4.43 19.04 -13.24
CA LEU A 197 -5.60 18.73 -12.41
C LEU A 197 -6.27 20.00 -11.87
N LYS A 198 -5.48 20.93 -11.37
CA LYS A 198 -5.97 22.22 -10.86
C LYS A 198 -6.72 23.02 -11.95
N SER A 199 -6.26 22.96 -13.21
CA SER A 199 -6.95 23.61 -14.33
C SER A 199 -8.33 22.99 -14.63
N LEU A 200 -8.55 21.74 -14.23
CA LEU A 200 -9.84 21.03 -14.31
C LEU A 200 -10.72 21.22 -13.06
N GLY A 201 -10.27 22.00 -12.08
CA GLY A 201 -10.94 22.13 -10.78
C GLY A 201 -10.83 20.89 -9.89
N LEU A 202 -9.84 20.02 -10.16
CA LEU A 202 -9.58 18.82 -9.37
C LEU A 202 -8.39 19.04 -8.42
N GLU A 203 -8.52 18.51 -7.22
CA GLU A 203 -7.47 18.49 -6.22
C GLU A 203 -7.05 17.04 -5.95
N ALA A 204 -5.75 16.77 -5.98
CA ALA A 204 -5.20 15.47 -5.61
C ALA A 204 -4.96 15.43 -4.09
N GLY A 205 -5.99 15.08 -3.31
CA GLY A 205 -5.91 14.95 -1.85
C GLY A 205 -4.95 13.85 -1.39
N ILE A 206 -4.76 12.83 -2.24
CA ILE A 206 -3.79 11.75 -2.03
C ILE A 206 -2.65 11.89 -3.05
N ILE A 207 -1.44 12.10 -2.56
CA ILE A 207 -0.19 11.90 -3.29
C ILE A 207 0.56 10.79 -2.59
N SER A 208 0.39 9.58 -3.10
CA SER A 208 0.82 8.36 -2.44
C SER A 208 2.13 7.86 -3.02
N THR A 209 3.16 7.73 -2.19
CA THR A 209 4.48 7.18 -2.59
C THR A 209 4.75 5.86 -1.84
N GLY A 210 5.84 5.15 -2.12
CA GLY A 210 6.02 3.97 -1.33
C GLY A 210 7.28 3.15 -1.52
N GLY A 211 7.31 2.12 -0.70
CA GLY A 211 8.34 1.10 -0.62
C GLY A 211 9.21 1.22 0.62
N THR A 212 9.50 0.09 1.25
CA THR A 212 10.42 0.03 2.40
C THR A 212 11.83 0.55 2.07
N PRO A 213 12.42 0.26 0.89
CA PRO A 213 13.70 0.85 0.49
C PRO A 213 13.70 2.39 0.44
N ASN A 214 12.53 2.99 0.24
CA ASN A 214 12.36 4.44 0.14
C ASN A 214 12.03 5.12 1.48
N LEU A 215 12.06 4.41 2.60
CA LEU A 215 11.85 5.02 3.93
C LEU A 215 12.79 6.20 4.21
N PRO A 216 14.10 6.15 3.90
CA PRO A 216 14.98 7.31 4.08
C PRO A 216 14.61 8.51 3.19
N ASN A 217 13.83 8.28 2.16
CA ASN A 217 13.43 9.27 1.14
C ASN A 217 11.96 9.72 1.28
N ILE A 218 11.30 9.46 2.41
CA ILE A 218 9.94 9.96 2.66
C ILE A 218 9.95 11.48 2.54
N GLY A 219 9.02 12.04 1.74
CA GLY A 219 8.91 13.47 1.48
C GLY A 219 9.89 14.00 0.43
N LYS A 220 10.75 13.17 -0.17
CA LYS A 220 11.66 13.60 -1.24
C LYS A 220 10.90 14.00 -2.53
N LEU A 221 9.79 13.34 -2.81
CA LEU A 221 8.76 13.87 -3.71
C LEU A 221 7.97 14.92 -2.93
N VAL A 222 8.18 16.18 -3.24
CA VAL A 222 7.45 17.30 -2.60
C VAL A 222 5.97 17.19 -2.93
N GLY A 223 5.10 17.37 -1.96
CA GLY A 223 3.66 17.17 -2.10
C GLY A 223 3.18 15.77 -1.69
N THR A 224 4.09 14.83 -1.34
CA THR A 224 3.69 13.52 -0.81
C THR A 224 2.82 13.67 0.43
N THR A 225 1.63 13.04 0.42
CA THR A 225 0.69 13.05 1.54
C THR A 225 0.67 11.73 2.32
N GLU A 226 1.06 10.61 1.67
CA GLU A 226 1.14 9.30 2.33
C GLU A 226 2.25 8.41 1.75
N HIS A 227 2.75 7.49 2.59
CA HIS A 227 3.79 6.54 2.22
C HIS A 227 3.34 5.09 2.45
N ARG A 228 3.67 4.19 1.49
CA ARG A 228 3.23 2.78 1.48
C ARG A 228 4.42 1.82 1.62
N ALA A 229 5.02 1.74 2.79
CA ALA A 229 6.00 0.69 3.09
C ALA A 229 5.27 -0.61 3.47
N GLY A 230 5.83 -1.76 3.12
CA GLY A 230 5.24 -3.06 3.46
C GLY A 230 6.23 -4.01 4.15
N THR A 231 7.41 -4.21 3.59
CA THR A 231 8.40 -5.17 4.09
C THR A 231 8.91 -4.81 5.49
N TYR A 232 8.86 -3.54 5.86
CA TYR A 232 9.39 -3.02 7.13
C TYR A 232 8.86 -3.76 8.38
N ILE A 233 7.65 -4.32 8.30
CA ILE A 233 7.05 -5.01 9.47
C ILE A 233 7.86 -6.23 9.91
N PHE A 234 8.42 -6.95 8.94
CA PHE A 234 9.28 -8.11 9.19
C PHE A 234 10.75 -7.83 8.88
N ASN A 235 11.01 -6.91 7.95
CA ASN A 235 12.28 -6.71 7.28
C ASN A 235 12.84 -8.02 6.70
N ASP A 236 13.92 -7.93 5.97
CA ASP A 236 14.63 -9.05 5.39
C ASP A 236 16.06 -8.64 5.00
N ARG A 237 16.84 -9.58 4.48
CA ARG A 237 18.22 -9.32 4.05
C ARG A 237 18.33 -8.26 2.95
N MET A 238 17.31 -8.12 2.09
CA MET A 238 17.31 -7.05 1.07
C MET A 238 17.18 -5.69 1.73
N MET A 239 16.34 -5.56 2.76
CA MET A 239 16.17 -4.31 3.51
C MET A 239 17.42 -3.95 4.29
N VAL A 240 18.13 -4.94 4.83
CA VAL A 240 19.44 -4.74 5.47
C VAL A 240 20.47 -4.30 4.43
N ALA A 241 20.56 -4.97 3.28
CA ALA A 241 21.51 -4.67 2.23
C ALA A 241 21.33 -3.26 1.62
N CYS A 242 20.09 -2.75 1.54
CA CYS A 242 19.82 -1.39 1.05
C CYS A 242 19.82 -0.32 2.15
N GLY A 243 20.16 -0.67 3.40
CA GLY A 243 20.26 0.27 4.52
C GLY A 243 18.93 0.75 5.10
N ALA A 244 17.80 0.10 4.74
CA ALA A 244 16.48 0.44 5.28
C ALA A 244 16.21 -0.19 6.65
N ALA A 245 16.99 -1.20 7.03
CA ALA A 245 16.88 -1.94 8.28
C ALA A 245 18.24 -2.51 8.73
N THR A 246 18.31 -2.99 9.97
CA THR A 246 19.40 -3.80 10.52
C THR A 246 18.98 -5.26 10.67
N GLU A 247 19.90 -6.18 10.96
CA GLU A 247 19.56 -7.57 11.24
C GLU A 247 18.67 -7.72 12.47
N ASP A 248 18.82 -6.82 13.46
CA ASP A 248 17.98 -6.77 14.65
C ASP A 248 16.53 -6.36 14.38
N ASP A 249 16.27 -5.74 13.24
CA ASP A 249 14.92 -5.39 12.79
C ASP A 249 14.22 -6.56 12.07
N CYS A 250 14.94 -7.66 11.75
CA CYS A 250 14.34 -8.81 11.09
C CYS A 250 13.49 -9.61 12.10
N ALA A 251 12.16 -9.56 11.92
CA ALA A 251 11.21 -10.12 12.86
C ALA A 251 10.70 -11.52 12.48
N LEU A 252 10.88 -11.96 11.23
CA LEU A 252 10.45 -13.28 10.78
C LEU A 252 11.66 -14.22 10.69
N HIS A 253 11.55 -15.37 11.34
CA HIS A 253 12.58 -16.40 11.40
C HIS A 253 12.05 -17.75 10.95
N VAL A 254 12.90 -18.55 10.33
CA VAL A 254 12.61 -19.96 10.02
C VAL A 254 13.50 -20.83 10.88
N TYR A 255 12.90 -21.65 11.72
CA TYR A 255 13.59 -22.66 12.50
C TYR A 255 13.60 -23.97 11.73
N ALA A 256 14.78 -24.52 11.50
CA ALA A 256 14.96 -25.77 10.77
C ALA A 256 15.87 -26.70 11.56
N THR A 257 15.70 -28.01 11.34
CA THR A 257 16.60 -29.05 11.87
C THR A 257 17.64 -29.42 10.81
N VAL A 258 18.91 -29.41 11.19
CA VAL A 258 19.98 -29.92 10.34
C VAL A 258 19.87 -31.43 10.33
N VAL A 259 19.73 -32.05 9.17
CA VAL A 259 19.52 -33.50 9.01
C VAL A 259 20.66 -34.21 8.28
N SER A 260 21.62 -33.48 7.73
CA SER A 260 22.82 -33.98 7.08
C SER A 260 23.91 -32.91 7.00
#